data_76cf14d160857a350338fd2ef6d6e95d
#
_entry.id   76cf14d160857a350338fd2ef6d6e95d
#
_cell.length_a   1.000
_cell.length_b   1.000
_cell.length_c   1.000
_cell.angle_alpha   90.00
_cell.angle_beta   90.00
_cell.angle_gamma   90.00
#
_symmetry.space_group_name_H-M   'P 1'
#
loop_
_entity.id
_entity.type
_entity.pdbx_description
1 polymer ?
#
loop_
_entity_poly.entity_id
_entity_poly.type
_entity_poly.pdbx_seq_one_letter_code
_entity_poly.pdbx_strand_id
1 'polypeptide(L)'
;QQTMDFTLGGDHLLWDKLQTDWMVSYSRASEDRPDERYFTIKQKDMTIDMEDEGGRQPYAITPISVHDGDWEVDEFTNANEWIRENEWKAKVDFELPLASGLFGNSLKFGAKYTHKHKTKEVLCYDYKDGYEDIYGTDYTNYYTSKIRDGFMPGDQYKAMDFVSKDYLEQFNAKDWALLGGEHVYEESAGDYDATEQVTAAYLRFTQKLGRKFTVMAGLRMEYTD
;
A
#
# COMPACT_ATOMS: atom_id res chain seq x y z
N GLN A 1 10.35 -5.02 4.19
CA GLN A 1 10.36 -3.72 3.51
C GLN A 1 11.70 -3.03 3.73
N GLN A 2 12.30 -2.46 2.69
CA GLN A 2 13.56 -1.73 2.73
C GLN A 2 13.42 -0.44 1.93
N THR A 3 14.02 0.64 2.45
CA THR A 3 14.08 1.94 1.76
C THR A 3 15.49 2.50 1.87
N MET A 4 15.99 3.06 0.78
CA MET A 4 17.30 3.67 0.69
C MET A 4 17.20 4.97 -0.09
N ASP A 5 17.73 6.05 0.47
CA ASP A 5 17.69 7.38 -0.13
C ASP A 5 19.09 8.01 -0.15
N PHE A 6 19.44 8.57 -1.29
CA PHE A 6 20.65 9.39 -1.47
C PHE A 6 20.26 10.74 -1.99
N THR A 7 20.74 11.79 -1.37
CA THR A 7 20.50 13.17 -1.81
C THR A 7 21.81 13.93 -1.82
N LEU A 8 22.04 14.63 -2.91
CA LEU A 8 23.13 15.58 -3.08
C LEU A 8 22.54 16.91 -3.51
N GLY A 9 22.96 17.99 -2.87
CA GLY A 9 22.48 19.33 -3.19
C GLY A 9 23.52 20.40 -2.84
N GLY A 10 23.26 21.60 -3.30
CA GLY A 10 24.12 22.72 -3.03
C GLY A 10 23.46 24.07 -3.30
N ASP A 11 23.93 25.06 -2.55
CA ASP A 11 23.54 26.46 -2.66
C ASP A 11 24.72 27.27 -3.17
N HIS A 12 24.49 28.11 -4.16
CA HIS A 12 25.52 28.94 -4.76
C HIS A 12 25.01 30.37 -4.98
N LEU A 13 25.88 31.34 -4.79
CA LEU A 13 25.63 32.70 -5.21
C LEU A 13 26.45 32.96 -6.48
N LEU A 14 25.79 33.01 -7.62
CA LEU A 14 26.42 33.29 -8.92
C LEU A 14 26.38 34.78 -9.22
N TRP A 15 27.50 35.31 -9.70
CA TRP A 15 27.64 36.73 -10.09
C TRP A 15 27.16 37.72 -8.99
N ASP A 16 27.41 37.38 -7.73
CA ASP A 16 27.03 38.16 -6.53
C ASP A 16 25.53 38.48 -6.38
N LYS A 17 24.67 37.92 -7.20
CA LYS A 17 23.23 38.28 -7.24
C LYS A 17 22.30 37.10 -7.42
N LEU A 18 22.67 36.10 -8.21
CA LEU A 18 21.79 35.00 -8.52
C LEU A 18 21.98 33.88 -7.49
N GLN A 19 21.03 33.73 -6.58
CA GLN A 19 20.98 32.60 -5.70
C GLN A 19 20.54 31.37 -6.50
N THR A 20 21.27 30.29 -6.37
CA THR A 20 21.03 29.03 -7.06
C THR A 20 20.99 27.91 -6.03
N ASP A 21 19.91 27.18 -6.00
CA ASP A 21 19.70 25.99 -5.18
C ASP A 21 19.47 24.80 -6.10
N TRP A 22 20.17 23.71 -5.89
CA TRP A 22 19.99 22.52 -6.70
C TRP A 22 20.04 21.24 -5.84
N MET A 23 19.34 20.24 -6.29
CA MET A 23 19.27 18.94 -5.62
C MET A 23 19.12 17.84 -6.66
N VAL A 24 19.85 16.75 -6.44
CA VAL A 24 19.64 15.46 -7.11
C VAL A 24 19.46 14.40 -6.04
N SER A 25 18.44 13.59 -6.19
CA SER A 25 18.21 12.46 -5.29
C SER A 25 17.90 11.18 -6.06
N TYR A 26 18.29 10.08 -5.45
CA TYR A 26 17.92 8.74 -5.85
C TYR A 26 17.33 8.02 -4.64
N SER A 27 16.14 7.46 -4.82
CA SER A 27 15.54 6.58 -3.81
C SER A 27 15.20 5.23 -4.41
N ARG A 28 15.34 4.20 -3.58
CA ARG A 28 14.94 2.84 -3.87
C ARG A 28 14.12 2.30 -2.72
N ALA A 29 12.93 1.79 -3.02
CA ALA A 29 12.11 1.06 -2.07
C ALA A 29 11.86 -0.37 -2.58
N SER A 30 11.82 -1.31 -1.65
CA SER A 30 11.47 -2.70 -1.95
C SER A 30 10.65 -3.30 -0.84
N GLU A 31 9.67 -4.10 -1.21
CA GLU A 31 8.86 -4.89 -0.31
C GLU A 31 8.79 -6.32 -0.85
N ASP A 32 9.11 -7.27 0.01
CA ASP A 32 8.97 -8.69 -0.25
C ASP A 32 8.00 -9.24 0.80
N ARG A 33 6.95 -9.89 0.35
CA ARG A 33 5.99 -10.63 1.16
C ARG A 33 6.01 -12.08 0.73
N PRO A 34 6.98 -12.86 1.21
CA PRO A 34 7.06 -14.25 0.88
C PRO A 34 6.07 -15.04 1.74
N ASP A 35 5.52 -16.11 1.15
CA ASP A 35 4.79 -17.15 1.89
C ASP A 35 3.58 -16.61 2.69
N GLU A 36 2.80 -15.69 2.07
CA GLU A 36 1.52 -15.25 2.62
C GLU A 36 0.48 -16.36 2.43
N ARG A 37 -0.13 -16.79 3.52
CA ARG A 37 -1.05 -17.92 3.54
C ARG A 37 -2.41 -17.49 4.02
N TYR A 38 -3.42 -17.86 3.26
CA TYR A 38 -4.81 -17.63 3.61
C TYR A 38 -5.54 -18.95 3.65
N PHE A 39 -6.34 -19.15 4.68
CA PHE A 39 -7.20 -20.30 4.83
C PHE A 39 -8.57 -19.85 5.32
N THR A 40 -9.56 -20.03 4.48
CA THR A 40 -10.94 -19.66 4.75
C THR A 40 -11.84 -20.85 4.54
N ILE A 41 -12.77 -21.05 5.46
CA ILE A 41 -13.84 -22.02 5.31
C ILE A 41 -15.17 -21.32 5.25
N LYS A 42 -16.12 -21.90 4.54
CA LYS A 42 -17.49 -21.42 4.45
C LYS A 42 -18.49 -22.55 4.67
N GLN A 43 -19.66 -22.15 5.09
CA GLN A 43 -20.82 -23.04 5.17
C GLN A 43 -21.83 -22.59 4.11
N LYS A 44 -22.31 -23.54 3.32
CA LYS A 44 -23.35 -23.30 2.30
C LYS A 44 -24.75 -23.59 2.86
N ASP A 45 -25.75 -23.05 2.18
CA ASP A 45 -27.17 -23.36 2.37
C ASP A 45 -27.69 -23.20 3.80
N MET A 46 -27.12 -22.22 4.53
CA MET A 46 -27.53 -21.91 5.89
C MET A 46 -28.83 -21.12 5.93
N THR A 47 -29.74 -21.49 6.85
CA THR A 47 -30.82 -20.61 7.27
C THR A 47 -30.31 -19.65 8.34
N ILE A 48 -30.32 -18.35 8.04
CA ILE A 48 -29.93 -17.30 8.99
C ILE A 48 -31.21 -16.71 9.57
N ASP A 49 -31.43 -16.89 10.87
CA ASP A 49 -32.47 -16.20 11.60
C ASP A 49 -32.00 -14.79 11.97
N MET A 50 -32.67 -13.80 11.43
CA MET A 50 -32.40 -12.39 11.72
C MET A 50 -33.43 -11.87 12.71
N GLU A 51 -33.01 -11.52 13.91
CA GLU A 51 -33.84 -10.86 14.91
C GLU A 51 -33.55 -9.35 14.88
N ASP A 52 -34.60 -8.53 14.68
CA ASP A 52 -34.54 -7.09 14.82
C ASP A 52 -34.99 -6.69 16.24
N GLU A 53 -34.05 -6.41 17.10
CA GLU A 53 -34.32 -5.92 18.46
C GLU A 53 -34.68 -4.42 18.50
N GLY A 54 -34.94 -3.80 17.37
CA GLY A 54 -35.38 -2.39 17.28
C GLY A 54 -34.33 -1.34 17.61
N GLY A 55 -33.06 -1.70 17.58
CA GLY A 55 -31.92 -0.83 17.82
C GLY A 55 -31.28 -0.29 16.55
N ARG A 56 -30.16 0.44 16.71
CA ARG A 56 -29.31 0.87 15.58
C ARG A 56 -28.60 -0.29 14.86
N GLN A 57 -28.75 -1.49 15.38
CA GLN A 57 -28.19 -2.73 14.86
C GLN A 57 -29.32 -3.73 14.65
N PRO A 58 -29.65 -4.00 13.40
CA PRO A 58 -30.92 -4.64 13.07
C PRO A 58 -30.93 -6.17 13.19
N TYR A 59 -29.93 -6.85 13.76
CA TYR A 59 -29.95 -8.32 13.80
C TYR A 59 -28.96 -8.92 14.80
N ALA A 60 -29.35 -9.98 15.46
CA ALA A 60 -28.44 -10.91 16.08
C ALA A 60 -28.23 -12.10 15.12
N ILE A 61 -27.00 -12.32 14.71
CA ILE A 61 -26.65 -13.56 14.01
C ILE A 61 -26.46 -14.61 15.08
N THR A 62 -27.21 -15.70 15.00
CA THR A 62 -26.93 -16.85 15.86
C THR A 62 -25.58 -17.41 15.45
N PRO A 63 -24.54 -17.34 16.30
CA PRO A 63 -23.23 -17.87 15.95
C PRO A 63 -23.34 -19.37 15.79
N ILE A 64 -22.98 -19.88 14.62
CA ILE A 64 -22.84 -21.29 14.36
C ILE A 64 -21.41 -21.66 14.68
N SER A 65 -21.27 -22.68 15.54
CA SER A 65 -19.96 -23.23 15.86
C SER A 65 -19.36 -23.93 14.65
N VAL A 66 -18.05 -23.89 14.50
CA VAL A 66 -17.33 -24.72 13.52
C VAL A 66 -17.53 -26.23 13.72
N HIS A 67 -18.06 -26.63 14.88
CA HIS A 67 -18.43 -28.00 15.19
C HIS A 67 -19.81 -28.38 14.65
N ASP A 68 -20.59 -27.42 14.16
CA ASP A 68 -21.96 -27.62 13.69
C ASP A 68 -22.06 -27.29 12.20
N GLY A 69 -22.51 -28.25 11.39
CA GLY A 69 -22.83 -28.07 9.99
C GLY A 69 -21.76 -28.54 9.01
N ASP A 70 -22.11 -28.46 7.74
CA ASP A 70 -21.23 -28.85 6.62
C ASP A 70 -20.36 -27.68 6.19
N TRP A 71 -19.08 -27.77 6.48
CA TRP A 71 -18.07 -26.79 6.10
C TRP A 71 -17.26 -27.28 4.91
N GLU A 72 -16.86 -26.37 4.05
CA GLU A 72 -15.92 -26.62 2.95
C GLU A 72 -14.81 -25.56 2.94
N VAL A 73 -13.68 -25.88 2.37
CA VAL A 73 -12.62 -24.87 2.12
C VAL A 73 -13.11 -23.89 1.06
N ASP A 74 -13.10 -22.63 1.39
CA ASP A 74 -13.36 -21.55 0.42
C ASP A 74 -12.08 -21.09 -0.25
N GLU A 75 -11.03 -20.97 0.55
CA GLU A 75 -9.71 -20.52 0.10
C GLU A 75 -8.62 -21.22 0.90
N PHE A 76 -7.63 -21.75 0.22
CA PHE A 76 -6.36 -22.15 0.82
C PHE A 76 -5.22 -21.77 -0.09
N THR A 77 -4.76 -20.56 0.05
CA THR A 77 -3.77 -19.97 -0.85
C THR A 77 -2.40 -19.80 -0.19
N ASN A 78 -1.38 -19.84 -1.03
CA ASN A 78 -0.02 -19.40 -0.72
C ASN A 78 0.42 -18.39 -1.78
N ALA A 79 0.75 -17.19 -1.35
CA ALA A 79 1.14 -16.10 -2.23
C ALA A 79 2.54 -15.57 -1.90
N ASN A 80 3.23 -15.10 -2.94
CA ASN A 80 4.45 -14.35 -2.83
C ASN A 80 4.27 -13.05 -3.61
N GLU A 81 4.60 -11.92 -3.00
CA GLU A 81 4.51 -10.61 -3.64
C GLU A 81 5.86 -9.89 -3.58
N TRP A 82 6.24 -9.31 -4.70
CA TRP A 82 7.43 -8.48 -4.84
C TRP A 82 7.09 -7.12 -5.40
N ILE A 83 7.44 -6.07 -4.64
CA ILE A 83 7.30 -4.69 -5.07
C ILE A 83 8.67 -4.04 -5.10
N ARG A 84 9.01 -3.37 -6.21
CA ARG A 84 10.25 -2.62 -6.38
C ARG A 84 9.92 -1.23 -6.92
N GLU A 85 10.54 -0.22 -6.35
CA GLU A 85 10.39 1.16 -6.79
C GLU A 85 11.76 1.83 -6.82
N ASN A 86 12.07 2.51 -7.93
CA ASN A 86 13.25 3.34 -8.06
C ASN A 86 12.81 4.73 -8.54
N GLU A 87 13.34 5.77 -7.90
CA GLU A 87 12.99 7.15 -8.25
C GLU A 87 14.24 8.01 -8.31
N TRP A 88 14.37 8.77 -9.40
CA TRP A 88 15.32 9.84 -9.57
C TRP A 88 14.61 11.17 -9.54
N LYS A 89 15.15 12.13 -8.81
CA LYS A 89 14.68 13.51 -8.79
C LYS A 89 15.85 14.44 -9.05
N ALA A 90 15.64 15.43 -9.90
CA ALA A 90 16.54 16.55 -10.07
C ALA A 90 15.73 17.85 -9.99
N LYS A 91 16.26 18.83 -9.28
CA LYS A 91 15.63 20.13 -9.08
C LYS A 91 16.67 21.22 -9.14
N VAL A 92 16.33 22.34 -9.76
CA VAL A 92 17.13 23.56 -9.71
C VAL A 92 16.22 24.77 -9.56
N ASP A 93 16.55 25.64 -8.63
CA ASP A 93 15.87 26.90 -8.38
C ASP A 93 16.86 28.06 -8.50
N PHE A 94 16.42 29.15 -9.07
CA PHE A 94 17.15 30.38 -9.17
C PHE A 94 16.32 31.52 -8.56
N GLU A 95 16.95 32.38 -7.77
CA GLU A 95 16.34 33.59 -7.27
C GLU A 95 17.22 34.79 -7.57
N LEU A 96 16.69 35.74 -8.33
CA LEU A 96 17.35 36.97 -8.73
C LEU A 96 16.66 38.16 -8.06
N PRO A 97 17.29 38.80 -7.07
CA PRO A 97 16.82 40.08 -6.58
C PRO A 97 17.07 41.17 -7.66
N LEU A 98 16.00 41.82 -8.09
CA LEU A 98 16.05 42.86 -9.12
C LEU A 98 16.19 44.26 -8.49
N ALA A 99 15.50 44.48 -7.35
CA ALA A 99 15.63 45.70 -6.56
C ALA A 99 15.55 45.39 -5.07
N SER A 100 16.16 46.22 -4.25
CA SER A 100 16.21 46.09 -2.78
C SER A 100 15.48 47.25 -2.08
N GLY A 101 15.27 47.09 -0.76
CA GLY A 101 14.64 48.11 0.09
C GLY A 101 13.14 47.98 0.22
N LEU A 102 12.45 49.09 0.49
CA LEU A 102 11.01 49.14 0.78
C LEU A 102 10.13 48.69 -0.39
N PHE A 103 10.62 48.84 -1.61
CA PHE A 103 9.96 48.42 -2.85
C PHE A 103 10.78 47.37 -3.60
N GLY A 104 11.52 46.58 -2.84
CA GLY A 104 12.33 45.50 -3.40
C GLY A 104 11.49 44.48 -4.14
N ASN A 105 12.06 43.90 -5.15
CA ASN A 105 11.43 42.83 -5.92
C ASN A 105 12.43 41.74 -6.27
N SER A 106 11.92 40.54 -6.49
CA SER A 106 12.71 39.37 -6.92
C SER A 106 11.95 38.55 -7.94
N LEU A 107 12.73 37.91 -8.79
CA LEU A 107 12.26 36.89 -9.71
C LEU A 107 12.79 35.53 -9.25
N LYS A 108 11.91 34.55 -9.07
CA LYS A 108 12.29 33.18 -8.79
C LYS A 108 11.78 32.25 -9.88
N PHE A 109 12.63 31.40 -10.39
CA PHE A 109 12.27 30.42 -11.40
C PHE A 109 13.04 29.11 -11.17
N GLY A 110 12.49 28.04 -11.67
CA GLY A 110 13.13 26.74 -11.47
C GLY A 110 12.47 25.65 -12.30
N ALA A 111 13.15 24.52 -12.30
CA ALA A 111 12.68 23.31 -12.95
C ALA A 111 12.87 22.11 -12.03
N LYS A 112 12.01 21.12 -12.21
CA LYS A 112 12.08 19.83 -11.53
C LYS A 112 11.82 18.73 -12.55
N TYR A 113 12.59 17.65 -12.44
CA TYR A 113 12.36 16.41 -13.15
C TYR A 113 12.27 15.27 -12.15
N THR A 114 11.32 14.39 -12.34
CA THR A 114 11.17 13.13 -11.58
C THR A 114 11.00 12.00 -12.57
N HIS A 115 11.76 10.93 -12.38
CA HIS A 115 11.62 9.69 -13.11
C HIS A 115 11.43 8.58 -12.09
N LYS A 116 10.30 7.89 -12.16
CA LYS A 116 9.90 6.82 -11.26
C LYS A 116 9.62 5.56 -12.05
N HIS A 117 10.21 4.47 -11.62
CA HIS A 117 9.93 3.14 -12.17
C HIS A 117 9.47 2.23 -11.05
N LYS A 118 8.33 1.59 -11.23
CA LYS A 118 7.73 0.70 -10.24
C LYS A 118 7.26 -0.60 -10.87
N THR A 119 7.65 -1.70 -10.23
CA THR A 119 7.18 -3.04 -10.59
C THR A 119 6.45 -3.67 -9.42
N LYS A 120 5.41 -4.43 -9.74
CA LYS A 120 4.72 -5.32 -8.82
C LYS A 120 4.54 -6.67 -9.50
N GLU A 121 4.83 -7.74 -8.80
CA GLU A 121 4.66 -9.11 -9.24
C GLU A 121 4.04 -9.93 -8.11
N VAL A 122 3.00 -10.69 -8.41
CA VAL A 122 2.31 -11.58 -7.47
C VAL A 122 2.29 -12.98 -8.06
N LEU A 123 2.71 -13.95 -7.26
CA LEU A 123 2.61 -15.36 -7.58
C LEU A 123 1.77 -16.05 -6.51
N CYS A 124 0.53 -16.39 -6.83
CA CYS A 124 -0.43 -17.01 -5.94
C CYS A 124 -0.88 -18.38 -6.46
N TYR A 125 -0.96 -19.35 -5.57
CA TYR A 125 -1.50 -20.67 -5.83
C TYR A 125 -2.62 -21.00 -4.87
N ASP A 126 -3.73 -21.57 -5.36
CA ASP A 126 -4.81 -22.12 -4.57
C ASP A 126 -4.64 -23.65 -4.45
N TYR A 127 -4.76 -24.15 -3.24
CA TYR A 127 -4.56 -25.55 -2.86
C TYR A 127 -5.82 -26.21 -2.27
N LYS A 128 -6.97 -25.53 -2.33
CA LYS A 128 -8.18 -25.97 -1.65
C LYS A 128 -8.62 -27.38 -2.02
N ASP A 129 -8.63 -27.68 -3.33
CA ASP A 129 -9.11 -28.99 -3.85
C ASP A 129 -8.22 -30.13 -3.35
N GLY A 130 -6.89 -29.98 -3.48
CA GLY A 130 -5.95 -30.97 -2.97
C GLY A 130 -5.94 -31.06 -1.45
N TYR A 131 -6.29 -30.01 -0.75
CA TYR A 131 -6.42 -30.03 0.72
C TYR A 131 -7.58 -30.89 1.15
N GLU A 132 -8.78 -30.71 0.60
CA GLU A 132 -9.96 -31.50 0.96
C GLU A 132 -9.78 -32.98 0.60
N ASP A 133 -9.14 -33.28 -0.52
CA ASP A 133 -8.84 -34.66 -0.95
C ASP A 133 -7.93 -35.39 0.03
N ILE A 134 -6.97 -34.71 0.67
CA ILE A 134 -5.97 -35.31 1.54
C ILE A 134 -6.37 -35.25 2.99
N TYR A 135 -6.91 -34.13 3.48
CA TYR A 135 -7.19 -33.88 4.89
C TYR A 135 -8.68 -33.95 5.26
N GLY A 136 -9.56 -33.94 4.24
CA GLY A 136 -11.01 -33.96 4.44
C GLY A 136 -11.55 -32.64 4.96
N THR A 137 -12.77 -32.69 5.50
CA THR A 137 -13.53 -31.52 5.95
C THR A 137 -13.70 -31.40 7.46
N ASP A 138 -12.92 -32.14 8.26
CA ASP A 138 -12.91 -31.99 9.71
C ASP A 138 -11.93 -30.90 10.14
N TYR A 139 -12.47 -29.70 10.35
CA TYR A 139 -11.70 -28.50 10.73
C TYR A 139 -11.59 -28.30 12.25
N THR A 140 -12.18 -29.17 13.06
CA THR A 140 -12.31 -29.01 14.52
C THR A 140 -10.99 -28.93 15.28
N ASN A 141 -9.91 -29.45 14.71
CA ASN A 141 -8.59 -29.47 15.33
C ASN A 141 -7.69 -28.29 14.96
N TYR A 142 -8.16 -27.39 14.11
CA TYR A 142 -7.32 -26.35 13.48
C TYR A 142 -7.59 -24.93 13.96
N TYR A 143 -8.53 -24.79 14.91
CA TYR A 143 -8.97 -23.50 15.38
C TYR A 143 -8.27 -23.05 16.65
N THR A 144 -8.18 -21.75 16.81
CA THR A 144 -7.77 -21.14 18.06
C THR A 144 -8.95 -20.43 18.71
N SER A 145 -9.20 -20.74 19.97
CA SER A 145 -10.14 -20.00 20.82
C SER A 145 -9.51 -18.74 21.42
N LYS A 146 -8.28 -18.39 21.05
CA LYS A 146 -7.61 -17.16 21.51
C LYS A 146 -8.17 -15.94 20.80
N ILE A 147 -9.41 -15.64 21.08
CA ILE A 147 -10.06 -14.41 20.63
C ILE A 147 -9.60 -13.30 21.55
N ARG A 148 -9.16 -12.17 20.99
CA ARG A 148 -8.87 -10.97 21.78
C ARG A 148 -10.18 -10.37 22.25
N ASP A 149 -10.35 -10.22 23.55
CA ASP A 149 -11.43 -9.42 24.13
C ASP A 149 -11.34 -8.00 23.54
N GLY A 150 -12.49 -7.48 23.06
CA GLY A 150 -12.53 -6.16 22.44
C GLY A 150 -11.98 -6.09 21.01
N PHE A 151 -11.96 -7.21 20.27
CA PHE A 151 -11.55 -7.23 18.85
C PHE A 151 -12.38 -6.28 17.99
N MET A 152 -13.67 -6.11 18.30
CA MET A 152 -14.55 -5.13 17.67
C MET A 152 -14.99 -4.08 18.68
N PRO A 153 -15.17 -2.81 18.28
CA PRO A 153 -15.70 -1.78 19.16
C PRO A 153 -17.15 -2.10 19.54
N GLY A 154 -17.36 -2.29 20.84
CA GLY A 154 -18.64 -2.72 21.44
C GLY A 154 -18.74 -4.22 21.58
N ASP A 155 -19.45 -4.66 22.61
CA ASP A 155 -19.62 -6.09 22.94
C ASP A 155 -20.69 -6.81 22.08
N GLN A 156 -21.09 -6.17 20.98
CA GLN A 156 -22.23 -6.57 20.15
C GLN A 156 -21.88 -7.69 19.16
N TYR A 157 -20.63 -7.79 18.79
CA TYR A 157 -20.16 -8.81 17.87
C TYR A 157 -19.18 -9.73 18.57
N LYS A 158 -19.49 -10.99 18.57
CA LYS A 158 -18.54 -12.03 19.00
C LYS A 158 -17.71 -12.44 17.80
N ALA A 159 -16.40 -12.39 17.96
CA ALA A 159 -15.52 -12.99 16.98
C ALA A 159 -15.76 -14.50 16.96
N MET A 160 -15.82 -15.06 15.75
CA MET A 160 -15.86 -16.51 15.57
C MET A 160 -14.45 -17.10 15.76
N ASP A 161 -14.37 -18.42 15.77
CA ASP A 161 -13.10 -19.13 15.78
C ASP A 161 -12.29 -18.82 14.52
N PHE A 162 -10.97 -18.74 14.65
CA PHE A 162 -10.04 -18.52 13.54
C PHE A 162 -9.14 -19.75 13.37
N VAL A 163 -8.67 -19.96 12.14
CA VAL A 163 -7.66 -20.97 11.88
C VAL A 163 -6.38 -20.61 12.66
N SER A 164 -5.80 -21.60 13.30
CA SER A 164 -4.59 -21.42 14.08
C SER A 164 -3.40 -21.06 13.18
N LYS A 165 -2.64 -20.04 13.55
CA LYS A 165 -1.40 -19.69 12.87
C LYS A 165 -0.41 -20.86 12.88
N ASP A 166 -0.28 -21.55 14.02
CA ASP A 166 0.62 -22.70 14.17
C ASP A 166 0.23 -23.84 13.20
N TYR A 167 -1.06 -23.96 12.88
CA TYR A 167 -1.52 -24.93 11.88
C TYR A 167 -1.08 -24.51 10.46
N LEU A 168 -1.23 -23.26 10.10
CA LEU A 168 -0.81 -22.78 8.77
C LEU A 168 0.71 -22.83 8.58
N GLU A 169 1.48 -22.63 9.65
CA GLU A 169 2.93 -22.64 9.60
C GLU A 169 3.54 -24.05 9.39
N GLN A 170 2.80 -25.10 9.65
CA GLN A 170 3.31 -26.47 9.48
C GLN A 170 3.52 -26.88 8.03
N PHE A 171 2.79 -26.29 7.07
CA PHE A 171 2.89 -26.62 5.66
C PHE A 171 4.25 -26.15 5.08
N ASN A 172 4.94 -27.07 4.47
CA ASN A 172 6.26 -26.82 3.87
C ASN A 172 6.24 -27.13 2.35
N ALA A 173 7.36 -26.92 1.68
CA ALA A 173 7.44 -27.09 0.23
C ALA A 173 7.02 -28.49 -0.29
N LYS A 174 7.16 -29.56 0.54
CA LYS A 174 6.71 -30.90 0.16
C LYS A 174 5.21 -31.00 0.26
N ASP A 175 4.61 -30.39 1.26
CA ASP A 175 3.16 -30.40 1.47
C ASP A 175 2.49 -29.63 0.34
N TRP A 176 3.01 -28.45 -0.05
CA TRP A 176 2.52 -27.70 -1.20
C TRP A 176 2.61 -28.48 -2.51
N ALA A 177 3.71 -29.20 -2.73
CA ALA A 177 3.87 -30.06 -3.92
C ALA A 177 2.89 -31.24 -3.91
N LEU A 178 2.56 -31.78 -2.74
CA LEU A 178 1.59 -32.88 -2.59
C LEU A 178 0.16 -32.40 -2.84
N LEU A 179 -0.18 -31.20 -2.38
CA LEU A 179 -1.50 -30.59 -2.55
C LEU A 179 -1.80 -30.20 -3.99
N GLY A 180 -0.76 -29.98 -4.83
CA GLY A 180 -0.94 -29.78 -6.27
C GLY A 180 -1.67 -28.48 -6.61
N GLY A 181 -1.17 -27.35 -6.08
CA GLY A 181 -1.84 -26.07 -6.22
C GLY A 181 -2.02 -25.57 -7.65
N GLU A 182 -3.13 -24.91 -7.89
CA GLU A 182 -3.46 -24.24 -9.14
C GLU A 182 -3.08 -22.74 -9.09
N HIS A 183 -2.51 -22.23 -10.18
CA HIS A 183 -2.15 -20.81 -10.26
C HIS A 183 -3.38 -19.91 -10.33
N VAL A 184 -3.45 -18.92 -9.44
CA VAL A 184 -4.56 -17.94 -9.38
C VAL A 184 -4.21 -16.74 -10.25
N TYR A 185 -4.65 -16.77 -11.50
CA TYR A 185 -4.35 -15.72 -12.48
C TYR A 185 -4.97 -14.37 -12.16
N GLU A 186 -6.07 -14.35 -11.42
CA GLU A 186 -6.76 -13.14 -10.98
C GLU A 186 -5.88 -12.30 -10.07
N GLU A 187 -5.08 -12.92 -9.22
CA GLU A 187 -4.13 -12.22 -8.35
C GLU A 187 -2.98 -11.59 -9.14
N SER A 188 -2.52 -12.28 -10.20
CA SER A 188 -1.50 -11.77 -11.11
C SER A 188 -2.04 -10.67 -12.05
N ALA A 189 -3.35 -10.49 -12.16
CA ALA A 189 -3.93 -9.41 -12.97
C ALA A 189 -3.60 -8.01 -12.45
N GLY A 190 -3.16 -7.92 -11.19
CA GLY A 190 -2.65 -6.69 -10.58
C GLY A 190 -1.16 -6.42 -10.80
N ASP A 191 -0.44 -7.29 -11.53
CA ASP A 191 0.96 -7.11 -11.84
C ASP A 191 1.17 -5.96 -12.81
N TYR A 192 2.23 -5.20 -12.61
CA TYR A 192 2.58 -4.12 -13.51
C TYR A 192 4.08 -3.84 -13.50
N ASP A 193 4.52 -3.29 -14.62
CA ASP A 193 5.79 -2.61 -14.80
C ASP A 193 5.48 -1.23 -15.38
N ALA A 194 5.66 -0.18 -14.57
CA ALA A 194 5.22 1.16 -14.89
C ALA A 194 6.34 2.18 -14.70
N THR A 195 6.43 3.10 -15.63
CA THR A 195 7.33 4.25 -15.55
C THR A 195 6.51 5.53 -15.60
N GLU A 196 6.82 6.45 -14.70
CA GLU A 196 6.25 7.80 -14.66
C GLU A 196 7.35 8.82 -14.79
N GLN A 197 7.17 9.81 -15.66
CA GLN A 197 8.08 10.93 -15.82
C GLN A 197 7.32 12.23 -15.60
N VAL A 198 7.79 13.05 -14.66
CA VAL A 198 7.19 14.34 -14.37
C VAL A 198 8.21 15.43 -14.58
N THR A 199 7.91 16.35 -15.51
CA THR A 199 8.70 17.54 -15.76
C THR A 199 7.90 18.78 -15.37
N ALA A 200 8.48 19.63 -14.53
CA ALA A 200 7.82 20.85 -14.08
C ALA A 200 8.76 22.04 -14.19
N ALA A 201 8.18 23.19 -14.51
CA ALA A 201 8.88 24.48 -14.47
C ALA A 201 7.96 25.55 -13.88
N TYR A 202 8.56 26.55 -13.25
CA TYR A 202 7.79 27.66 -12.69
C TYR A 202 8.54 28.98 -12.79
N LEU A 203 7.76 30.06 -12.76
CA LEU A 203 8.22 31.42 -12.65
C LEU A 203 7.38 32.17 -11.62
N ARG A 204 8.02 32.88 -10.69
CA ARG A 204 7.37 33.64 -9.62
C ARG A 204 8.01 35.02 -9.51
N PHE A 205 7.20 36.05 -9.54
CA PHE A 205 7.59 37.41 -9.26
C PHE A 205 7.09 37.82 -7.87
N THR A 206 7.94 38.44 -7.08
CA THR A 206 7.63 38.95 -5.75
C THR A 206 7.92 40.45 -5.70
N GLN A 207 6.95 41.28 -5.27
CA GLN A 207 7.05 42.71 -5.12
C GLN A 207 6.72 43.15 -3.68
N LYS A 208 7.64 43.84 -3.03
CA LYS A 208 7.36 44.53 -1.76
C LYS A 208 6.71 45.89 -2.05
N LEU A 209 5.67 46.20 -1.32
CA LEU A 209 4.94 47.48 -1.36
C LEU A 209 5.03 48.11 0.03
N GLY A 210 6.21 48.67 0.31
CA GLY A 210 6.52 49.24 1.62
C GLY A 210 6.82 48.19 2.68
N ARG A 211 6.53 48.49 3.96
CA ARG A 211 6.87 47.65 5.09
C ARG A 211 5.83 46.57 5.40
N LYS A 212 4.60 46.74 4.92
CA LYS A 212 3.45 45.92 5.36
C LYS A 212 2.90 44.95 4.33
N PHE A 213 3.16 45.20 3.04
CA PHE A 213 2.57 44.42 1.97
C PHE A 213 3.64 43.81 1.06
N THR A 214 3.40 42.56 0.67
CA THR A 214 4.16 41.85 -0.34
C THR A 214 3.16 41.16 -1.27
N VAL A 215 3.31 41.41 -2.56
CA VAL A 215 2.50 40.74 -3.59
C VAL A 215 3.36 39.71 -4.30
N MET A 216 2.83 38.53 -4.50
CA MET A 216 3.45 37.45 -5.25
C MET A 216 2.51 37.00 -6.36
N ALA A 217 3.05 36.83 -7.54
CA ALA A 217 2.37 36.22 -8.68
C ALA A 217 3.31 35.22 -9.36
N GLY A 218 2.78 34.14 -9.86
CA GLY A 218 3.58 33.11 -10.53
C GLY A 218 2.75 32.15 -11.35
N LEU A 219 3.45 31.44 -12.20
CA LEU A 219 2.91 30.37 -13.04
C LEU A 219 3.76 29.12 -12.83
N ARG A 220 3.12 27.96 -12.82
CA ARG A 220 3.75 26.65 -12.84
C ARG A 220 3.12 25.83 -13.95
N MET A 221 3.96 25.15 -14.69
CA MET A 221 3.57 24.13 -15.66
C MET A 221 4.11 22.79 -15.20
N GLU A 222 3.33 21.76 -15.40
CA GLU A 222 3.72 20.38 -15.11
C GLU A 222 3.21 19.49 -16.24
N TYR A 223 4.07 18.59 -16.69
CA TYR A 223 3.76 17.58 -17.69
C TYR A 223 4.13 16.21 -17.10
N THR A 224 3.20 15.27 -17.18
CA THR A 224 3.37 13.88 -16.76
C THR A 224 3.17 12.97 -17.97
N ASP A 225 4.08 12.01 -18.10
CA ASP A 225 4.06 10.95 -19.12
C ASP A 225 4.15 9.59 -18.42
#